data_6780633cd4f91bf10bb429ae3d6952d3
#
_entry.id   6780633cd4f91bf10bb429ae3d6952d3
#
_cell.length_a   1.000
_cell.length_b   1.000
_cell.length_c   1.000
_cell.angle_alpha   90.00
_cell.angle_beta   90.00
_cell.angle_gamma   90.00
#
_symmetry.space_group_name_H-M   'P 1'
#
loop_
_entity.id
_entity.type
_entity.pdbx_description
1 polymer ?
#
loop_
_entity_poly.entity_id
_entity_poly.type
_entity_poly.pdbx_seq_one_letter_code
_entity_poly.pdbx_strand_id
1 'polypeptide(L)'
;MSAAAPQPPSRLPDRKLRVLVVDDHDVVHWGFRVLLGEQPWVERCLAARTGDEALRLLPSLRPDVALVDLFLAGESGADVCDSIRKASPPTRVLLISGAGRMSPAAARAAGASGFVSKDWDAREVARAVRMVGCGMTVFEPTAEQPAPMLSEREREVLDLIAAGSTNREIAEQLYLSPHTVKEHTSAVYRKLQARNRAEAVQRAQRIGLLS
;
A
#
# COMPACT_ATOMS: atom_id res chain seq x y z
N MET A 1 -7.25 12.24 32.05
CA MET A 1 -7.56 13.29 31.05
C MET A 1 -7.71 12.56 29.73
N SER A 2 -8.95 12.40 29.27
CA SER A 2 -9.29 11.64 28.05
C SER A 2 -9.04 12.55 26.85
N ALA A 3 -8.14 12.16 25.97
CA ALA A 3 -7.91 12.87 24.71
C ALA A 3 -9.11 12.58 23.79
N ALA A 4 -9.88 13.62 23.50
CA ALA A 4 -10.99 13.54 22.55
C ALA A 4 -10.45 13.19 21.17
N ALA A 5 -11.02 12.17 20.53
CA ALA A 5 -10.75 11.84 19.14
C ALA A 5 -11.08 13.06 18.25
N PRO A 6 -10.26 13.36 17.22
CA PRO A 6 -10.54 14.46 16.30
C PRO A 6 -11.89 14.20 15.59
N GLN A 7 -12.83 15.11 15.78
CA GLN A 7 -14.11 15.05 15.08
C GLN A 7 -13.87 15.27 13.58
N PRO A 8 -14.51 14.49 12.69
CA PRO A 8 -14.45 14.75 11.27
C PRO A 8 -14.99 16.15 10.96
N PRO A 9 -14.38 16.88 10.00
CA PRO A 9 -14.90 18.18 9.59
C PRO A 9 -16.33 18.03 9.10
N SER A 10 -17.25 18.76 9.68
CA SER A 10 -18.69 18.63 9.50
C SER A 10 -19.21 19.08 8.12
N ARG A 11 -18.35 19.54 7.21
CA ARG A 11 -18.68 19.83 5.79
C ARG A 11 -17.46 19.59 4.89
N LEU A 12 -17.68 18.87 3.80
CA LEU A 12 -16.74 18.84 2.68
C LEU A 12 -16.62 20.27 2.12
N PRO A 13 -15.42 20.75 1.78
CA PRO A 13 -15.27 22.07 1.22
C PRO A 13 -16.10 22.21 -0.07
N ASP A 14 -16.84 23.29 -0.23
CA ASP A 14 -17.64 23.60 -1.42
C ASP A 14 -16.76 23.86 -2.67
N ARG A 15 -15.45 24.00 -2.49
CA ARG A 15 -14.52 24.19 -3.60
C ARG A 15 -14.09 22.88 -4.25
N LYS A 16 -13.93 22.91 -5.55
CA LYS A 16 -13.36 21.81 -6.32
C LYS A 16 -11.87 21.60 -5.96
N LEU A 17 -11.42 20.35 -6.04
CA LEU A 17 -10.07 19.94 -5.72
C LEU A 17 -9.16 19.89 -6.95
N ARG A 18 -7.90 20.25 -6.78
CA ARG A 18 -6.84 20.05 -7.77
C ARG A 18 -6.08 18.80 -7.39
N VAL A 19 -5.98 17.89 -8.34
CA VAL A 19 -5.43 16.55 -8.14
C VAL A 19 -4.16 16.39 -8.98
N LEU A 20 -3.12 15.86 -8.38
CA LEU A 20 -1.91 15.39 -9.05
C LEU A 20 -1.88 13.86 -8.97
N VAL A 21 -1.65 13.20 -10.09
CA VAL A 21 -1.41 11.74 -10.15
C VAL A 21 0.06 11.52 -10.46
N VAL A 22 0.73 10.63 -9.74
CA VAL A 22 2.12 10.26 -9.98
C VAL A 22 2.19 8.75 -10.14
N ASP A 23 2.38 8.28 -11.38
CA ASP A 23 2.45 6.86 -11.73
C ASP A 23 3.24 6.72 -13.04
N ASP A 24 4.16 5.78 -13.13
CA ASP A 24 5.00 5.56 -14.32
C ASP A 24 4.34 4.68 -15.40
N HIS A 25 3.20 4.05 -15.08
CA HIS A 25 2.45 3.21 -16.00
C HIS A 25 1.44 4.01 -16.84
N ASP A 26 1.62 4.06 -18.15
CA ASP A 26 0.78 4.83 -19.08
C ASP A 26 -0.73 4.55 -18.95
N VAL A 27 -1.10 3.29 -18.81
CA VAL A 27 -2.51 2.87 -18.69
C VAL A 27 -3.14 3.38 -17.40
N VAL A 28 -2.41 3.30 -16.30
CA VAL A 28 -2.85 3.76 -14.96
C VAL A 28 -2.95 5.28 -14.94
N HIS A 29 -1.93 5.94 -15.49
CA HIS A 29 -1.82 7.37 -15.64
C HIS A 29 -3.02 7.95 -16.43
N TRP A 30 -3.32 7.36 -17.57
CA TRP A 30 -4.47 7.75 -18.38
C TRP A 30 -5.80 7.44 -17.67
N GLY A 31 -5.93 6.24 -17.09
CA GLY A 31 -7.13 5.79 -16.40
C GLY A 31 -7.52 6.69 -15.23
N PHE A 32 -6.59 7.02 -14.34
CA PHE A 32 -6.86 7.92 -13.22
C PHE A 32 -7.13 9.35 -13.66
N ARG A 33 -6.45 9.83 -14.71
CA ARG A 33 -6.72 11.17 -15.24
C ARG A 33 -8.13 11.31 -15.79
N VAL A 34 -8.63 10.31 -16.51
CA VAL A 34 -10.02 10.26 -16.99
C VAL A 34 -10.98 10.14 -15.82
N LEU A 35 -10.78 9.12 -14.97
CA LEU A 35 -11.64 8.84 -13.83
C LEU A 35 -11.81 10.06 -12.90
N LEU A 36 -10.71 10.70 -12.53
CA LEU A 36 -10.73 11.83 -11.62
C LEU A 36 -11.15 13.12 -12.32
N GLY A 37 -10.77 13.30 -13.59
CA GLY A 37 -11.14 14.46 -14.38
C GLY A 37 -12.65 14.58 -14.64
N GLU A 38 -13.38 13.47 -14.68
CA GLU A 38 -14.83 13.42 -14.83
C GLU A 38 -15.60 13.69 -13.52
N GLN A 39 -14.90 13.75 -12.39
CA GLN A 39 -15.57 13.97 -11.11
C GLN A 39 -16.00 15.43 -10.95
N PRO A 40 -17.27 15.69 -10.57
CA PRO A 40 -17.80 17.06 -10.45
C PRO A 40 -17.09 17.90 -9.37
N TRP A 41 -16.39 17.24 -8.44
CA TRP A 41 -15.63 17.87 -7.36
C TRP A 41 -14.14 18.10 -7.72
N VAL A 42 -13.70 17.74 -8.94
CA VAL A 42 -12.34 18.01 -9.43
C VAL A 42 -12.36 19.28 -10.29
N GLU A 43 -11.47 20.22 -9.98
CA GLU A 43 -11.21 21.43 -10.76
C GLU A 43 -10.23 21.13 -11.89
N ARG A 44 -9.14 20.46 -11.53
CA ARG A 44 -8.05 20.11 -12.45
C ARG A 44 -7.37 18.84 -12.00
N CYS A 45 -7.08 17.97 -12.95
CA CYS A 45 -6.27 16.77 -12.72
C CYS A 45 -5.07 16.79 -13.68
N LEU A 46 -3.87 16.81 -13.13
CA LEU A 46 -2.63 16.63 -13.89
C LEU A 46 -1.97 15.34 -13.47
N ALA A 47 -1.07 14.87 -14.32
CA ALA A 47 -0.39 13.63 -14.07
C ALA A 47 1.11 13.80 -14.37
N ALA A 48 1.95 13.10 -13.61
CA ALA A 48 3.41 13.05 -13.71
C ALA A 48 3.86 11.59 -13.71
N ARG A 49 4.95 11.29 -14.40
CA ARG A 49 5.52 9.94 -14.46
C ARG A 49 6.61 9.70 -13.43
N THR A 50 7.18 10.76 -12.88
CA THR A 50 8.29 10.72 -11.94
C THR A 50 8.08 11.75 -10.83
N GLY A 51 8.79 11.57 -9.71
CA GLY A 51 8.82 12.55 -8.64
C GLY A 51 9.32 13.92 -9.10
N ASP A 52 10.36 13.96 -9.93
CA ASP A 52 10.88 15.22 -10.50
C ASP A 52 9.84 15.95 -11.35
N GLU A 53 9.06 15.23 -12.16
CA GLU A 53 7.98 15.83 -12.93
C GLU A 53 6.87 16.34 -12.01
N ALA A 54 6.51 15.56 -10.99
CA ALA A 54 5.53 15.95 -9.98
C ALA A 54 5.96 17.26 -9.28
N LEU A 55 7.22 17.36 -8.82
CA LEU A 55 7.75 18.56 -8.18
C LEU A 55 7.70 19.79 -9.08
N ARG A 56 7.98 19.66 -10.38
CA ARG A 56 7.87 20.75 -11.35
C ARG A 56 6.43 21.25 -11.53
N LEU A 57 5.43 20.40 -11.35
CA LEU A 57 4.02 20.74 -11.49
C LEU A 57 3.44 21.43 -10.25
N LEU A 58 4.03 21.23 -9.05
CA LEU A 58 3.50 21.77 -7.80
C LEU A 58 3.26 23.29 -7.82
N PRO A 59 4.18 24.15 -8.29
CA PRO A 59 3.99 25.60 -8.24
C PRO A 59 2.80 26.09 -9.08
N SER A 60 2.60 25.46 -10.25
CA SER A 60 1.53 25.85 -11.20
C SER A 60 0.18 25.23 -10.87
N LEU A 61 0.16 23.97 -10.41
CA LEU A 61 -1.06 23.26 -10.08
C LEU A 61 -1.55 23.58 -8.67
N ARG A 62 -0.64 23.70 -7.71
CA ARG A 62 -0.94 23.81 -6.27
C ARG A 62 -1.95 22.77 -5.84
N PRO A 63 -1.63 21.48 -5.95
CA PRO A 63 -2.60 20.41 -5.74
C PRO A 63 -3.07 20.36 -4.28
N ASP A 64 -4.34 20.03 -4.09
CA ASP A 64 -4.91 19.78 -2.77
C ASP A 64 -4.57 18.35 -2.32
N VAL A 65 -4.47 17.44 -3.30
CA VAL A 65 -4.10 16.03 -3.07
C VAL A 65 -3.24 15.50 -4.21
N ALA A 66 -2.22 14.73 -3.86
CA ALA A 66 -1.42 13.93 -4.78
C ALA A 66 -1.68 12.44 -4.55
N LEU A 67 -2.10 11.72 -5.60
CA LEU A 67 -2.18 10.26 -5.63
C LEU A 67 -0.85 9.75 -6.18
N VAL A 68 -0.07 9.04 -5.39
CA VAL A 68 1.30 8.64 -5.72
C VAL A 68 1.43 7.13 -5.67
N ASP A 69 1.88 6.51 -6.77
CA ASP A 69 2.23 5.09 -6.75
C ASP A 69 3.41 4.85 -5.80
N LEU A 70 3.31 3.80 -5.03
CA LEU A 70 4.37 3.39 -4.10
C LEU A 70 5.63 2.90 -4.85
N PHE A 71 5.46 2.32 -6.03
CA PHE A 71 6.54 1.77 -6.87
C PHE A 71 6.60 2.50 -8.20
N LEU A 72 7.46 3.48 -8.29
CA LEU A 72 7.80 4.19 -9.51
C LEU A 72 9.11 3.63 -10.10
N ALA A 73 9.30 3.72 -11.41
CA ALA A 73 10.52 3.27 -12.06
C ALA A 73 11.73 4.04 -11.53
N GLY A 74 12.55 3.37 -10.71
CA GLY A 74 13.80 3.91 -10.17
C GLY A 74 13.69 4.75 -8.89
N GLU A 75 12.48 4.98 -8.36
CA GLU A 75 12.30 5.74 -7.11
C GLU A 75 11.16 5.19 -6.25
N SER A 76 11.21 5.45 -4.96
CA SER A 76 10.16 5.06 -4.01
C SER A 76 9.07 6.14 -3.93
N GLY A 77 7.80 5.74 -4.06
CA GLY A 77 6.68 6.66 -3.82
C GLY A 77 6.67 7.27 -2.40
N ALA A 78 7.29 6.59 -1.43
CA ALA A 78 7.48 7.15 -0.09
C ALA A 78 8.45 8.34 -0.08
N ASP A 79 9.54 8.28 -0.86
CA ASP A 79 10.49 9.38 -1.01
C ASP A 79 9.86 10.55 -1.79
N VAL A 80 9.08 10.24 -2.83
CA VAL A 80 8.28 11.23 -3.56
C VAL A 80 7.27 11.90 -2.64
N CYS A 81 6.60 11.15 -1.75
CA CYS A 81 5.69 11.69 -0.75
C CYS A 81 6.39 12.71 0.15
N ASP A 82 7.54 12.36 0.70
CA ASP A 82 8.33 13.27 1.55
C ASP A 82 8.76 14.54 0.79
N SER A 83 9.22 14.37 -0.47
CA SER A 83 9.62 15.47 -1.35
C SER A 83 8.46 16.43 -1.66
N ILE A 84 7.27 15.90 -2.00
CA ILE A 84 6.07 16.72 -2.24
C ILE A 84 5.69 17.51 -0.98
N ARG A 85 5.71 16.87 0.18
CA ARG A 85 5.36 17.52 1.44
C ARG A 85 6.33 18.66 1.82
N LYS A 86 7.62 18.46 1.56
CA LYS A 86 8.63 19.50 1.78
C LYS A 86 8.45 20.68 0.82
N ALA A 87 8.17 20.40 -0.46
CA ALA A 87 8.01 21.44 -1.49
C ALA A 87 6.64 22.13 -1.44
N SER A 88 5.59 21.43 -1.01
CA SER A 88 4.22 21.95 -0.92
C SER A 88 3.51 21.41 0.32
N PRO A 89 3.76 21.96 1.51
CA PRO A 89 3.17 21.48 2.77
C PRO A 89 1.63 21.40 2.81
N PRO A 90 0.87 22.23 2.07
CA PRO A 90 -0.59 22.10 1.99
C PRO A 90 -1.07 20.88 1.20
N THR A 91 -0.23 20.31 0.31
CA THR A 91 -0.59 19.16 -0.52
C THR A 91 -0.61 17.90 0.33
N ARG A 92 -1.74 17.22 0.34
CA ARG A 92 -1.90 15.93 1.02
C ARG A 92 -1.53 14.80 0.08
N VAL A 93 -0.86 13.77 0.59
CA VAL A 93 -0.44 12.65 -0.23
C VAL A 93 -1.23 11.40 0.13
N LEU A 94 -1.84 10.78 -0.88
CA LEU A 94 -2.44 9.45 -0.83
C LEU A 94 -1.54 8.49 -1.61
N LEU A 95 -0.94 7.53 -0.92
CA LEU A 95 -0.16 6.49 -1.56
C LEU A 95 -1.09 5.40 -2.10
N ILE A 96 -0.73 4.84 -3.26
CA ILE A 96 -1.45 3.71 -3.87
C ILE A 96 -0.46 2.63 -4.28
N SER A 97 -0.83 1.35 -4.15
CA SER A 97 0.03 0.24 -4.59
C SER A 97 -0.78 -0.96 -5.06
N GLY A 98 -0.31 -1.61 -6.15
CA GLY A 98 -0.88 -2.88 -6.65
C GLY A 98 -0.15 -4.12 -6.14
N ALA A 99 1.11 -4.00 -5.75
CA ALA A 99 1.93 -5.12 -5.30
C ALA A 99 2.60 -4.80 -3.97
N GLY A 100 2.13 -5.44 -2.92
CA GLY A 100 2.73 -5.28 -1.60
C GLY A 100 1.96 -4.29 -0.71
N ARG A 101 1.76 -4.69 0.54
CA ARG A 101 1.11 -3.87 1.54
C ARG A 101 2.18 -3.07 2.29
N MET A 102 2.16 -1.77 2.13
CA MET A 102 2.81 -0.89 3.10
C MET A 102 1.96 -0.90 4.37
N SER A 103 2.58 -0.99 5.54
CA SER A 103 1.79 -0.84 6.77
C SER A 103 1.29 0.61 6.91
N PRO A 104 0.12 0.85 7.50
CA PRO A 104 -0.34 2.21 7.79
C PRO A 104 0.65 3.01 8.62
N ALA A 105 1.41 2.35 9.49
CA ALA A 105 2.47 2.97 10.27
C ALA A 105 3.61 3.46 9.37
N ALA A 106 4.07 2.65 8.41
CA ALA A 106 5.10 3.04 7.45
C ALA A 106 4.63 4.17 6.52
N ALA A 107 3.38 4.11 6.03
CA ALA A 107 2.81 5.18 5.23
C ALA A 107 2.70 6.50 6.01
N ARG A 108 2.30 6.45 7.28
CA ARG A 108 2.30 7.63 8.15
C ARG A 108 3.71 8.15 8.43
N ALA A 109 4.69 7.27 8.63
CA ALA A 109 6.09 7.66 8.81
C ALA A 109 6.67 8.36 7.58
N ALA A 110 6.28 7.94 6.37
CA ALA A 110 6.56 8.64 5.12
C ALA A 110 5.76 9.96 4.99
N GLY A 111 4.84 10.23 5.93
CA GLY A 111 4.02 11.44 5.97
C GLY A 111 2.82 11.43 5.05
N ALA A 112 2.42 10.29 4.53
CA ALA A 112 1.19 10.18 3.75
C ALA A 112 -0.04 10.47 4.62
N SER A 113 -1.06 11.05 4.01
CA SER A 113 -2.38 11.23 4.58
C SER A 113 -3.29 10.01 4.37
N GLY A 114 -2.85 9.07 3.56
CA GLY A 114 -3.56 7.82 3.31
C GLY A 114 -2.75 6.82 2.50
N PHE A 115 -3.25 5.59 2.50
CA PHE A 115 -2.74 4.48 1.68
C PHE A 115 -3.91 3.60 1.24
N VAL A 116 -3.96 3.28 -0.06
CA VAL A 116 -4.99 2.44 -0.67
C VAL A 116 -4.40 1.41 -1.63
N SER A 117 -5.12 0.32 -1.88
CA SER A 117 -4.73 -0.68 -2.86
C SER A 117 -5.20 -0.29 -4.28
N LYS A 118 -4.39 -0.62 -5.32
CA LYS A 118 -4.82 -0.59 -6.74
C LYS A 118 -5.90 -1.64 -7.04
N ASP A 119 -6.11 -2.62 -6.13
CA ASP A 119 -7.19 -3.60 -6.24
C ASP A 119 -8.57 -3.03 -5.88
N TRP A 120 -8.63 -1.83 -5.30
CA TRP A 120 -9.88 -1.12 -5.08
C TRP A 120 -10.54 -0.75 -6.41
N ASP A 121 -11.85 -0.72 -6.40
CA ASP A 121 -12.55 -0.23 -7.58
C ASP A 121 -12.29 1.27 -7.80
N ALA A 122 -12.52 1.72 -9.03
CA ALA A 122 -12.25 3.09 -9.43
C ALA A 122 -13.03 4.13 -8.59
N ARG A 123 -14.22 3.79 -8.10
CA ARG A 123 -15.06 4.66 -7.28
C ARG A 123 -14.52 4.77 -5.85
N GLU A 124 -14.02 3.68 -5.32
CA GLU A 124 -13.39 3.64 -4.00
C GLU A 124 -12.11 4.50 -3.99
N VAL A 125 -11.26 4.38 -5.02
CA VAL A 125 -10.07 5.21 -5.17
C VAL A 125 -10.46 6.70 -5.29
N ALA A 126 -11.43 7.04 -6.14
CA ALA A 126 -11.91 8.42 -6.29
C ALA A 126 -12.46 8.98 -4.97
N ARG A 127 -13.20 8.17 -4.20
CA ARG A 127 -13.68 8.53 -2.87
C ARG A 127 -12.54 8.81 -1.90
N ALA A 128 -11.51 7.95 -1.88
CA ALA A 128 -10.33 8.12 -1.03
C ALA A 128 -9.58 9.41 -1.37
N VAL A 129 -9.35 9.69 -2.67
CA VAL A 129 -8.74 10.94 -3.15
C VAL A 129 -9.53 12.15 -2.64
N ARG A 130 -10.87 12.12 -2.77
CA ARG A 130 -11.74 13.21 -2.27
C ARG A 130 -11.62 13.38 -0.77
N MET A 131 -11.67 12.30 0.00
CA MET A 131 -11.56 12.33 1.46
C MET A 131 -10.22 12.95 1.89
N VAL A 132 -9.11 12.52 1.31
CA VAL A 132 -7.77 13.03 1.61
C VAL A 132 -7.67 14.50 1.19
N GLY A 133 -8.14 14.87 0.01
CA GLY A 133 -8.16 16.26 -0.45
C GLY A 133 -8.98 17.18 0.45
N CYS A 134 -10.02 16.65 1.12
CA CYS A 134 -10.83 17.36 2.10
C CYS A 134 -10.24 17.36 3.53
N GLY A 135 -9.04 16.82 3.73
CA GLY A 135 -8.37 16.87 5.02
C GLY A 135 -8.53 15.64 5.91
N MET A 136 -9.22 14.63 5.44
CA MET A 136 -9.34 13.36 6.17
C MET A 136 -8.12 12.47 5.92
N THR A 137 -7.88 11.51 6.81
CA THR A 137 -6.91 10.46 6.60
C THR A 137 -7.63 9.19 6.14
N VAL A 138 -7.07 8.52 5.14
CA VAL A 138 -7.60 7.26 4.60
C VAL A 138 -6.48 6.23 4.65
N PHE A 139 -6.48 5.44 5.69
CA PHE A 139 -5.67 4.25 5.72
C PHE A 139 -6.65 3.09 5.70
N GLU A 140 -6.44 2.13 4.79
CA GLU A 140 -7.12 0.86 4.99
C GLU A 140 -6.98 0.51 6.46
N PRO A 141 -8.07 0.18 7.17
CA PRO A 141 -7.86 -0.59 8.36
C PRO A 141 -6.98 -1.74 7.84
N THR A 142 -5.71 -1.75 8.22
CA THR A 142 -5.10 -3.03 8.31
C THR A 142 -6.14 -3.81 9.12
N ALA A 143 -6.85 -4.75 8.49
CA ALA A 143 -6.86 -5.96 9.20
C ALA A 143 -5.36 -6.15 9.55
N GLU A 144 -4.96 -5.73 10.74
CA GLU A 144 -4.07 -6.51 11.52
C GLU A 144 -4.75 -7.87 11.54
N GLN A 145 -4.59 -8.58 10.42
CA GLN A 145 -4.58 -10.01 10.53
C GLN A 145 -3.40 -10.18 11.47
N PRO A 146 -3.65 -10.50 12.73
CA PRO A 146 -2.58 -10.79 13.66
C PRO A 146 -1.66 -11.70 12.87
N ALA A 147 -0.36 -11.35 12.83
CA ALA A 147 0.62 -12.07 12.00
C ALA A 147 0.22 -13.54 12.08
N PRO A 148 -0.05 -14.21 10.96
CA PRO A 148 -0.82 -15.44 10.97
C PRO A 148 -0.19 -16.32 12.01
N MET A 149 -0.95 -16.68 13.07
CA MET A 149 -0.39 -17.44 14.18
C MET A 149 -0.02 -18.82 13.64
N LEU A 150 1.23 -18.89 13.17
CA LEU A 150 1.80 -20.18 12.81
C LEU A 150 2.02 -20.95 14.12
N SER A 151 1.60 -22.20 14.15
CA SER A 151 2.02 -23.10 15.21
C SER A 151 3.54 -23.26 15.19
N GLU A 152 4.12 -23.71 16.27
CA GLU A 152 5.57 -23.96 16.37
C GLU A 152 6.05 -24.85 15.19
N ARG A 153 5.31 -25.90 14.88
CA ARG A 153 5.62 -26.79 13.74
C ARG A 153 5.47 -26.12 12.37
N GLU A 154 4.49 -25.27 12.18
CA GLU A 154 4.35 -24.52 10.93
C GLU A 154 5.47 -23.48 10.76
N ARG A 155 5.99 -22.94 11.87
CA ARG A 155 7.14 -22.02 11.85
C ARG A 155 8.41 -22.76 11.48
N GLU A 156 8.71 -23.89 12.12
CA GLU A 156 9.87 -24.73 11.79
C GLU A 156 9.83 -25.15 10.29
N VAL A 157 8.67 -25.56 9.79
CA VAL A 157 8.49 -25.89 8.37
C VAL A 157 8.75 -24.66 7.48
N LEU A 158 8.27 -23.46 7.87
CA LEU A 158 8.49 -22.25 7.09
C LEU A 158 9.98 -21.84 7.06
N ASP A 159 10.70 -21.98 8.17
CA ASP A 159 12.14 -21.67 8.23
C ASP A 159 12.93 -22.60 7.29
N LEU A 160 12.62 -23.90 7.28
CA LEU A 160 13.24 -24.86 6.37
C LEU A 160 12.83 -24.65 4.91
N ILE A 161 11.60 -24.22 4.66
CA ILE A 161 11.16 -23.75 3.35
C ILE A 161 12.02 -22.58 2.89
N ALA A 162 12.25 -21.58 3.72
CA ALA A 162 13.08 -20.43 3.41
C ALA A 162 14.54 -20.79 3.17
N ALA A 163 15.07 -21.77 3.91
CA ALA A 163 16.41 -22.33 3.71
C ALA A 163 16.57 -23.16 2.41
N GLY A 164 15.48 -23.39 1.66
CA GLY A 164 15.53 -24.11 0.40
C GLY A 164 15.27 -25.63 0.50
N SER A 165 15.03 -26.18 1.68
CA SER A 165 14.85 -27.62 1.90
C SER A 165 13.60 -28.16 1.20
N THR A 166 13.71 -29.28 0.52
CA THR A 166 12.56 -30.01 -0.05
C THR A 166 11.67 -30.61 1.04
N ASN A 167 10.42 -30.93 0.73
CA ASN A 167 9.52 -31.56 1.73
C ASN A 167 10.06 -32.87 2.29
N ARG A 168 10.90 -33.60 1.54
CA ARG A 168 11.55 -34.81 1.99
C ARG A 168 12.63 -34.51 3.01
N GLU A 169 13.49 -33.53 2.74
CA GLU A 169 14.53 -33.06 3.67
C GLU A 169 13.93 -32.49 4.95
N ILE A 170 12.82 -31.74 4.83
CA ILE A 170 12.07 -31.22 5.98
C ILE A 170 11.54 -32.40 6.83
N ALA A 171 11.00 -33.43 6.18
CA ALA A 171 10.50 -34.62 6.87
C ALA A 171 11.59 -35.34 7.66
N GLU A 172 12.78 -35.49 7.07
CA GLU A 172 13.95 -36.09 7.70
C GLU A 172 14.44 -35.24 8.89
N GLN A 173 14.54 -33.93 8.73
CA GLN A 173 15.03 -33.00 9.78
C GLN A 173 14.06 -32.88 10.95
N LEU A 174 12.77 -32.90 10.70
CA LEU A 174 11.74 -32.75 11.74
C LEU A 174 11.23 -34.06 12.31
N TYR A 175 11.76 -35.21 11.82
CA TYR A 175 11.30 -36.56 12.19
C TYR A 175 9.80 -36.76 11.92
N LEU A 176 9.32 -36.28 10.78
CA LEU A 176 7.93 -36.35 10.34
C LEU A 176 7.78 -37.23 9.09
N SER A 177 6.56 -37.63 8.79
CA SER A 177 6.27 -38.22 7.48
C SER A 177 6.24 -37.14 6.39
N PRO A 178 6.61 -37.47 5.12
CA PRO A 178 6.46 -36.52 4.01
C PRO A 178 5.02 -36.04 3.81
N HIS A 179 4.05 -36.81 4.19
CA HIS A 179 2.63 -36.47 4.15
C HIS A 179 2.32 -35.37 5.18
N THR A 180 2.78 -35.54 6.42
CA THR A 180 2.59 -34.54 7.50
C THR A 180 3.25 -33.21 7.15
N VAL A 181 4.46 -33.25 6.55
CA VAL A 181 5.12 -32.03 6.06
C VAL A 181 4.31 -31.32 5.00
N LYS A 182 3.69 -32.08 4.06
CA LYS A 182 2.80 -31.52 3.03
C LYS A 182 1.57 -30.85 3.65
N GLU A 183 1.01 -31.40 4.71
CA GLU A 183 -0.12 -30.80 5.44
C GLU A 183 0.29 -29.48 6.12
N HIS A 184 1.43 -29.46 6.84
CA HIS A 184 1.96 -28.24 7.43
C HIS A 184 2.31 -27.19 6.38
N THR A 185 2.95 -27.56 5.28
CA THR A 185 3.25 -26.66 4.15
C THR A 185 1.96 -26.04 3.58
N SER A 186 0.92 -26.85 3.38
CA SER A 186 -0.37 -26.38 2.90
C SER A 186 -1.04 -25.43 3.89
N ALA A 187 -0.94 -25.72 5.18
CA ALA A 187 -1.44 -24.85 6.24
C ALA A 187 -0.69 -23.51 6.29
N VAL A 188 0.65 -23.53 6.16
CA VAL A 188 1.49 -22.34 6.04
C VAL A 188 1.07 -21.49 4.85
N TYR A 189 0.94 -22.09 3.65
CA TYR A 189 0.54 -21.35 2.44
C TYR A 189 -0.85 -20.73 2.59
N ARG A 190 -1.80 -21.46 3.14
CA ARG A 190 -3.15 -20.95 3.42
C ARG A 190 -3.13 -19.79 4.40
N LYS A 191 -2.39 -19.91 5.52
CA LYS A 191 -2.27 -18.87 6.54
C LYS A 191 -1.55 -17.63 6.01
N LEU A 192 -0.52 -17.82 5.18
CA LEU A 192 0.20 -16.74 4.50
C LEU A 192 -0.54 -16.25 3.25
N GLN A 193 -1.66 -16.87 2.86
CA GLN A 193 -2.38 -16.58 1.62
C GLN A 193 -1.50 -16.71 0.37
N ALA A 194 -0.49 -17.57 0.38
CA ALA A 194 0.45 -17.78 -0.69
C ALA A 194 -0.01 -18.93 -1.62
N ARG A 195 0.22 -18.78 -2.92
CA ARG A 195 -0.15 -19.77 -3.94
C ARG A 195 0.95 -20.79 -4.18
N ASN A 196 2.17 -20.44 -3.83
CA ASN A 196 3.35 -21.29 -4.05
C ASN A 196 4.45 -20.97 -3.01
N ARG A 197 5.52 -21.81 -3.06
CA ARG A 197 6.66 -21.72 -2.15
C ARG A 197 7.35 -20.36 -2.15
N ALA A 198 7.65 -19.82 -3.33
CA ALA A 198 8.36 -18.55 -3.47
C ALA A 198 7.53 -17.39 -2.88
N GLU A 199 6.23 -17.38 -3.17
CA GLU A 199 5.31 -16.39 -2.63
C GLU A 199 5.17 -16.51 -1.11
N ALA A 200 5.20 -17.72 -0.55
CA ALA A 200 5.16 -17.92 0.89
C ALA A 200 6.39 -17.32 1.59
N VAL A 201 7.58 -17.55 1.06
CA VAL A 201 8.83 -16.98 1.59
C VAL A 201 8.81 -15.45 1.52
N GLN A 202 8.48 -14.89 0.37
CA GLN A 202 8.38 -13.44 0.20
C GLN A 202 7.38 -12.79 1.17
N ARG A 203 6.22 -13.40 1.36
CA ARG A 203 5.20 -12.88 2.29
C ARG A 203 5.66 -12.97 3.73
N ALA A 204 6.29 -14.09 4.12
CA ALA A 204 6.82 -14.27 5.47
C ALA A 204 7.91 -13.26 5.81
N GLN A 205 8.85 -13.00 4.88
CA GLN A 205 9.87 -11.95 5.03
C GLN A 205 9.24 -10.57 5.19
N ARG A 206 8.25 -10.25 4.35
CA ARG A 206 7.59 -8.95 4.37
C ARG A 206 6.83 -8.64 5.67
N ILE A 207 6.28 -9.67 6.34
CA ILE A 207 5.55 -9.52 7.61
C ILE A 207 6.45 -9.80 8.84
N GLY A 208 7.78 -9.96 8.63
CA GLY A 208 8.75 -10.15 9.71
C GLY A 208 8.71 -11.52 10.39
N LEU A 209 8.14 -12.54 9.75
CA LEU A 209 8.18 -13.93 10.23
C LEU A 209 9.47 -14.65 9.88
N LEU A 210 10.20 -14.16 8.87
CA LEU A 210 11.55 -14.61 8.46
C LEU A 210 12.49 -13.42 8.45
N SER A 211 13.74 -13.67 8.85
CA SER A 211 14.84 -12.69 8.84
C SER A 211 15.49 -12.59 7.47
#